data_801abbe650013caf1e74017285137f46
#
_entry.id   801abbe650013caf1e74017285137f46
#
_cell.length_a   1.000
_cell.length_b   1.000
_cell.length_c   1.000
_cell.angle_alpha   90.00
_cell.angle_beta   90.00
_cell.angle_gamma   90.00
#
_symmetry.space_group_name_H-M   'P 1'
#
loop_
_entity.id
_entity.type
_entity.pdbx_description
1 polymer ?
#
loop_
_entity_poly.entity_id
_entity_poly.type
_entity_poly.pdbx_seq_one_letter_code
_entity_poly.pdbx_strand_id
1 'polypeptide(L)'
;VCSSDLGVLTDVLNGAASIVSESGASIVGGHSIENKEPIFGMSITGQVNPNEIWKNKGARVGDVLVLTKRIGTGIMNNALKADLFPTGTAQAVASMSTLNRVAAEVAHNFTIHACTDVTGFSLMGHSVEMASASNVTIHIKIYDIPLFDDVIDAARMGLVPAASYGNRKAITDVQVDKILDSVWTDILFDPQTSGGLLFSVSAAEGPDLVKALHDVGVEGATIVGAVESFSGLAVRVTK
;
A
#
# COMPACT_ATOMS: atom_id res chain seq x y z
N VAL A 1 -3.63 3.15 33.15
CA VAL A 1 -4.59 3.60 32.14
C VAL A 1 -5.55 4.56 32.80
N CYS A 2 -5.59 5.83 32.39
CA CYS A 2 -6.54 6.80 32.90
C CYS A 2 -7.96 6.37 32.49
N SER A 3 -8.96 6.63 33.33
CA SER A 3 -10.35 6.23 33.03
C SER A 3 -10.92 6.82 31.72
N SER A 4 -10.35 7.93 31.23
CA SER A 4 -10.66 8.54 29.93
C SER A 4 -10.15 7.75 28.74
N ASP A 5 -9.17 6.85 28.92
CA ASP A 5 -8.54 6.09 27.85
C ASP A 5 -9.23 4.73 27.59
N LEU A 6 -10.07 4.28 28.54
CA LEU A 6 -10.78 2.99 28.44
C LEU A 6 -11.80 2.98 27.28
N GLY A 7 -12.46 4.10 27.02
CA GLY A 7 -13.37 4.25 25.87
C GLY A 7 -12.63 4.07 24.54
N VAL A 8 -11.53 4.81 24.36
CA VAL A 8 -10.69 4.73 23.16
C VAL A 8 -10.12 3.32 22.98
N LEU A 9 -9.62 2.70 24.07
CA LEU A 9 -9.10 1.33 24.01
C LEU A 9 -10.20 0.33 23.60
N THR A 10 -11.41 0.50 24.14
CA THR A 10 -12.57 -0.33 23.79
C THR A 10 -12.90 -0.21 22.30
N ASP A 11 -12.92 1.00 21.76
CA ASP A 11 -13.21 1.25 20.35
C ASP A 11 -12.13 0.64 19.43
N VAL A 12 -10.85 0.78 19.79
CA VAL A 12 -9.73 0.15 19.05
C VAL A 12 -9.86 -1.38 19.06
N LEU A 13 -10.14 -1.98 20.21
CA LEU A 13 -10.30 -3.43 20.33
C LEU A 13 -11.53 -3.94 19.59
N ASN A 14 -12.65 -3.22 19.62
CA ASN A 14 -13.85 -3.57 18.87
C ASN A 14 -13.60 -3.48 17.37
N GLY A 15 -12.93 -2.44 16.88
CA GLY A 15 -12.53 -2.31 15.48
C GLY A 15 -11.63 -3.46 15.04
N ALA A 16 -10.61 -3.79 15.84
CA ALA A 16 -9.73 -4.92 15.58
C ALA A 16 -10.50 -6.26 15.55
N ALA A 17 -11.37 -6.51 16.54
CA ALA A 17 -12.16 -7.74 16.61
C ALA A 17 -13.11 -7.89 15.40
N SER A 18 -13.70 -6.79 14.94
CA SER A 18 -14.54 -6.77 13.74
C SER A 18 -13.78 -7.25 12.50
N ILE A 19 -12.60 -6.68 12.24
CA ILE A 19 -11.78 -7.02 11.07
C ILE A 19 -11.20 -8.44 11.17
N VAL A 20 -10.79 -8.87 12.38
CA VAL A 20 -10.35 -10.26 12.60
C VAL A 20 -11.47 -11.24 12.30
N SER A 21 -12.70 -10.95 12.75
CA SER A 21 -13.87 -11.78 12.45
C SER A 21 -14.18 -11.83 10.95
N GLU A 22 -14.14 -10.67 10.26
CA GLU A 22 -14.32 -10.59 8.81
C GLU A 22 -13.27 -11.41 8.04
N SER A 23 -12.02 -11.42 8.51
CA SER A 23 -10.95 -12.22 7.90
C SER A 23 -11.10 -13.72 8.08
N GLY A 24 -12.02 -14.17 8.95
CA GLY A 24 -12.18 -15.57 9.34
C GLY A 24 -11.17 -16.05 10.37
N ALA A 25 -10.32 -15.16 10.90
CA ALA A 25 -9.36 -15.47 11.95
C ALA A 25 -10.01 -15.39 13.35
N SER A 26 -9.27 -15.81 14.36
CA SER A 26 -9.68 -15.74 15.76
C SER A 26 -8.63 -15.04 16.61
N ILE A 27 -9.06 -14.20 17.55
CA ILE A 27 -8.19 -13.67 18.58
C ILE A 27 -7.94 -14.77 19.61
N VAL A 28 -6.71 -15.22 19.76
CA VAL A 28 -6.33 -16.33 20.63
C VAL A 28 -5.60 -15.88 21.88
N GLY A 29 -5.28 -14.61 22.01
CA GLY A 29 -4.62 -14.07 23.18
C GLY A 29 -4.14 -12.63 22.95
N GLY A 30 -3.57 -12.06 23.99
CA GLY A 30 -3.01 -10.72 23.97
C GLY A 30 -2.43 -10.33 25.30
N HIS A 31 -1.76 -9.20 25.35
CA HIS A 31 -1.18 -8.63 26.56
C HIS A 31 -1.32 -7.12 26.55
N SER A 32 -1.54 -6.53 27.73
CA SER A 32 -1.56 -5.07 27.90
C SER A 32 -0.29 -4.62 28.58
N ILE A 33 0.26 -3.51 28.11
CA ILE A 33 1.42 -2.86 28.71
C ILE A 33 1.06 -1.45 29.16
N GLU A 34 1.74 -0.96 30.18
CA GLU A 34 1.67 0.43 30.57
C GLU A 34 2.62 1.25 29.68
N ASN A 35 2.10 2.29 29.02
CA ASN A 35 2.89 3.21 28.22
C ASN A 35 2.32 4.62 28.30
N LYS A 36 3.15 5.65 28.06
CA LYS A 36 2.72 7.06 28.07
C LYS A 36 1.80 7.41 26.92
N GLU A 37 2.00 6.76 25.78
CA GLU A 37 1.18 6.94 24.57
C GLU A 37 0.43 5.64 24.28
N PRO A 38 -0.82 5.69 23.77
CA PRO A 38 -1.54 4.50 23.39
C PRO A 38 -0.80 3.80 22.24
N ILE A 39 -0.47 2.54 22.45
CA ILE A 39 0.13 1.66 21.44
C ILE A 39 -0.78 0.46 21.26
N PHE A 40 -1.11 0.13 20.01
CA PHE A 40 -1.87 -1.04 19.67
C PHE A 40 -1.21 -1.75 18.48
N GLY A 41 -1.20 -3.07 18.49
CA GLY A 41 -0.72 -3.88 17.39
C GLY A 41 -1.20 -5.32 17.51
N MET A 42 -1.20 -6.03 16.39
CA MET A 42 -1.54 -7.45 16.34
C MET A 42 -0.38 -8.26 15.78
N SER A 43 -0.12 -9.42 16.39
CA SER A 43 0.73 -10.46 15.81
C SER A 43 -0.16 -11.50 15.15
N ILE A 44 0.04 -11.73 13.86
CA ILE A 44 -0.80 -12.63 13.07
C ILE A 44 0.03 -13.85 12.66
N THR A 45 -0.50 -15.05 12.90
CA THR A 45 0.09 -16.30 12.44
C THR A 45 -0.90 -16.99 11.52
N GLY A 46 -0.43 -17.41 10.35
CA GLY A 46 -1.22 -18.12 9.36
C GLY A 46 -0.45 -19.30 8.76
N GLN A 47 -1.14 -20.09 7.96
CA GLN A 47 -0.57 -21.19 7.19
C GLN A 47 -0.90 -21.02 5.73
N VAL A 48 0.03 -21.36 4.86
CA VAL A 48 -0.14 -21.34 3.42
C VAL A 48 0.52 -22.58 2.81
N ASN A 49 -0.07 -23.08 1.73
CA ASN A 49 0.55 -24.14 0.94
C ASN A 49 1.86 -23.59 0.33
N PRO A 50 3.02 -24.24 0.52
CA PRO A 50 4.30 -23.78 -0.03
C PRO A 50 4.30 -23.54 -1.53
N ASN A 51 3.44 -24.23 -2.29
CA ASN A 51 3.32 -24.11 -3.73
C ASN A 51 2.44 -22.92 -4.17
N GLU A 52 1.72 -22.28 -3.24
CA GLU A 52 0.79 -21.18 -3.48
C GLU A 52 1.28 -19.84 -2.90
N ILE A 53 2.52 -19.84 -2.37
CA ILE A 53 3.12 -18.62 -1.81
C ILE A 53 3.47 -17.66 -2.95
N TRP A 54 2.88 -16.50 -2.94
CA TRP A 54 3.39 -15.36 -3.69
C TRP A 54 4.55 -14.72 -2.93
N LYS A 55 5.63 -14.49 -3.65
CA LYS A 55 6.85 -13.89 -3.08
C LYS A 55 6.97 -12.46 -3.62
N ASN A 56 7.70 -11.63 -2.88
CA ASN A 56 8.07 -10.28 -3.36
C ASN A 56 9.21 -10.32 -4.42
N LYS A 57 9.51 -11.50 -4.97
CA LYS A 57 10.49 -11.74 -6.02
C LYS A 57 9.92 -12.63 -7.11
N GLY A 58 10.47 -12.50 -8.31
CA GLY A 58 10.04 -13.31 -9.47
C GLY A 58 9.34 -12.49 -10.54
N ALA A 59 9.29 -11.15 -10.39
CA ALA A 59 8.84 -10.25 -11.44
C ALA A 59 9.69 -10.45 -12.71
N ARG A 60 9.05 -10.45 -13.87
CA ARG A 60 9.67 -10.78 -15.16
C ARG A 60 9.62 -9.59 -16.10
N VAL A 61 10.66 -9.45 -16.91
CA VAL A 61 10.66 -8.46 -18.00
C VAL A 61 9.46 -8.68 -18.90
N GLY A 62 8.71 -7.62 -19.15
CA GLY A 62 7.46 -7.66 -19.92
C GLY A 62 6.20 -7.79 -19.05
N ASP A 63 6.34 -7.92 -17.73
CA ASP A 63 5.20 -7.83 -16.82
C ASP A 63 4.68 -6.40 -16.71
N VAL A 64 3.42 -6.28 -16.31
CA VAL A 64 2.83 -5.04 -15.81
C VAL A 64 2.63 -5.13 -14.30
N LEU A 65 2.58 -3.97 -13.65
CA LEU A 65 2.34 -3.87 -12.22
C LEU A 65 0.91 -3.40 -11.96
N VAL A 66 0.15 -4.20 -11.24
CA VAL A 66 -1.22 -3.87 -10.83
C VAL A 66 -1.22 -3.53 -9.34
N LEU A 67 -1.61 -2.30 -9.02
CA LEU A 67 -1.81 -1.83 -7.64
C LEU A 67 -3.31 -1.88 -7.32
N THR A 68 -3.69 -2.46 -6.17
CA THR A 68 -5.10 -2.75 -5.87
C THR A 68 -5.82 -1.70 -5.03
N LYS A 69 -5.13 -0.77 -4.41
CA LYS A 69 -5.71 0.33 -3.63
C LYS A 69 -5.09 1.66 -4.02
N ARG A 70 -5.83 2.73 -3.84
CA ARG A 70 -5.32 4.10 -3.92
C ARG A 70 -4.24 4.34 -2.86
N ILE A 71 -3.30 5.26 -3.12
CA ILE A 71 -2.27 5.68 -2.16
C ILE A 71 -2.48 7.10 -1.67
N GLY A 72 -1.78 7.45 -0.58
CA GLY A 72 -1.88 8.75 0.09
C GLY A 72 -2.43 8.65 1.52
N THR A 73 -2.49 7.45 2.13
CA THR A 73 -3.07 7.27 3.47
C THR A 73 -2.32 8.03 4.55
N GLY A 74 -0.99 8.16 4.45
CA GLY A 74 -0.20 8.90 5.42
C GLY A 74 -0.47 10.41 5.35
N ILE A 75 -0.54 10.97 4.15
CA ILE A 75 -0.91 12.38 3.91
C ILE A 75 -2.34 12.63 4.39
N MET A 76 -3.30 11.77 4.03
CA MET A 76 -4.69 11.90 4.46
C MET A 76 -4.86 11.75 5.97
N ASN A 77 -4.03 10.96 6.63
CA ASN A 77 -4.03 10.84 8.08
C ASN A 77 -3.61 12.15 8.79
N ASN A 78 -2.66 12.88 8.21
CA ASN A 78 -2.32 14.22 8.68
C ASN A 78 -3.42 15.24 8.37
N ALA A 79 -4.07 15.12 7.22
CA ALA A 79 -5.23 15.93 6.86
C ALA A 79 -6.41 15.72 7.82
N LEU A 80 -6.68 14.47 8.20
CA LEU A 80 -7.69 14.11 9.20
C LEU A 80 -7.39 14.76 10.56
N LYS A 81 -6.14 14.71 11.02
CA LYS A 81 -5.74 15.35 12.30
C LYS A 81 -5.88 16.88 12.26
N ALA A 82 -5.80 17.47 11.08
CA ALA A 82 -5.95 18.90 10.86
C ALA A 82 -7.41 19.32 10.59
N ASP A 83 -8.36 18.38 10.55
CA ASP A 83 -9.77 18.59 10.19
C ASP A 83 -9.93 19.21 8.78
N LEU A 84 -9.11 18.72 7.82
CA LEU A 84 -9.08 19.18 6.44
C LEU A 84 -9.42 18.03 5.47
N PHE A 85 -9.90 18.38 4.27
CA PHE A 85 -10.12 17.44 3.18
C PHE A 85 -11.05 16.24 3.54
N PRO A 86 -12.28 16.49 3.99
CA PRO A 86 -13.17 15.45 4.53
C PRO A 86 -13.47 14.32 3.54
N THR A 87 -13.51 14.61 2.23
CA THR A 87 -13.77 13.59 1.19
C THR A 87 -12.60 12.62 1.08
N GLY A 88 -11.40 13.11 0.86
CA GLY A 88 -10.19 12.29 0.74
C GLY A 88 -9.88 11.53 2.03
N THR A 89 -10.08 12.15 3.20
CA THR A 89 -9.87 11.49 4.50
C THR A 89 -10.88 10.35 4.73
N ALA A 90 -12.14 10.54 4.38
CA ALA A 90 -13.15 9.47 4.48
C ALA A 90 -12.83 8.30 3.55
N GLN A 91 -12.40 8.56 2.32
CA GLN A 91 -11.95 7.52 1.39
C GLN A 91 -10.74 6.75 1.93
N ALA A 92 -9.75 7.44 2.49
CA ALA A 92 -8.56 6.81 3.08
C ALA A 92 -8.92 5.93 4.27
N VAL A 93 -9.78 6.39 5.18
CA VAL A 93 -10.26 5.62 6.33
C VAL A 93 -10.99 4.36 5.88
N ALA A 94 -11.90 4.47 4.90
CA ALA A 94 -12.60 3.32 4.34
C ALA A 94 -11.63 2.31 3.72
N SER A 95 -10.65 2.78 2.95
CA SER A 95 -9.62 1.91 2.34
C SER A 95 -8.74 1.21 3.39
N MET A 96 -8.33 1.92 4.45
CA MET A 96 -7.55 1.32 5.55
C MET A 96 -8.32 0.23 6.29
N SER A 97 -9.64 0.34 6.38
CA SER A 97 -10.53 -0.64 7.02
C SER A 97 -10.89 -1.81 6.10
N THR A 98 -10.56 -1.76 4.81
CA THR A 98 -10.88 -2.82 3.85
C THR A 98 -9.75 -3.84 3.77
N LEU A 99 -10.08 -5.13 3.96
CA LEU A 99 -9.12 -6.23 3.80
C LEU A 99 -8.66 -6.38 2.33
N ASN A 100 -7.42 -6.82 2.14
CA ASN A 100 -6.90 -7.20 0.82
C ASN A 100 -7.40 -8.57 0.33
N ARG A 101 -8.29 -9.22 1.09
CA ARG A 101 -8.79 -10.57 0.87
C ARG A 101 -9.40 -10.73 -0.52
N VAL A 102 -10.36 -9.88 -0.90
CA VAL A 102 -11.05 -9.97 -2.19
C VAL A 102 -10.08 -9.84 -3.35
N ALA A 103 -9.10 -8.92 -3.25
CA ALA A 103 -8.08 -8.75 -4.26
C ALA A 103 -7.19 -10.01 -4.40
N ALA A 104 -6.83 -10.62 -3.27
CA ALA A 104 -6.06 -11.86 -3.27
C ALA A 104 -6.86 -13.03 -3.86
N GLU A 105 -8.15 -13.20 -3.48
CA GLU A 105 -9.01 -14.25 -4.01
C GLU A 105 -9.19 -14.14 -5.54
N VAL A 106 -9.35 -12.94 -6.09
CA VAL A 106 -9.40 -12.72 -7.53
C VAL A 106 -8.07 -13.08 -8.19
N ALA A 107 -6.95 -12.62 -7.61
CA ALA A 107 -5.62 -12.84 -8.16
C ALA A 107 -5.21 -14.32 -8.24
N HIS A 108 -5.80 -15.21 -7.46
CA HIS A 108 -5.58 -16.65 -7.57
C HIS A 108 -6.02 -17.25 -8.93
N ASN A 109 -6.86 -16.56 -9.69
CA ASN A 109 -7.26 -17.00 -11.02
C ASN A 109 -6.30 -16.54 -12.13
N PHE A 110 -5.19 -15.87 -11.78
CA PHE A 110 -4.21 -15.32 -12.70
C PHE A 110 -2.79 -15.81 -12.35
N THR A 111 -1.88 -15.71 -13.33
CA THR A 111 -0.48 -16.10 -13.13
C THR A 111 0.30 -14.95 -12.49
N ILE A 112 0.32 -14.88 -11.16
CA ILE A 112 1.06 -13.86 -10.42
C ILE A 112 2.53 -14.27 -10.31
N HIS A 113 3.44 -13.47 -10.87
CA HIS A 113 4.87 -13.72 -10.84
C HIS A 113 5.55 -13.20 -9.57
N ALA A 114 5.09 -12.06 -9.05
CA ALA A 114 5.51 -11.51 -7.76
C ALA A 114 4.37 -10.72 -7.11
N CYS A 115 4.39 -10.64 -5.79
CA CYS A 115 3.41 -9.87 -5.01
C CYS A 115 4.07 -9.30 -3.76
N THR A 116 3.72 -8.08 -3.40
CA THR A 116 3.99 -7.47 -2.09
C THR A 116 2.78 -6.63 -1.67
N ASP A 117 2.61 -6.38 -0.38
CA ASP A 117 1.74 -5.32 0.11
C ASP A 117 2.48 -3.98 0.09
N VAL A 118 1.75 -2.89 -0.05
CA VAL A 118 2.32 -1.54 -0.06
C VAL A 118 1.97 -0.87 1.25
N THR A 119 2.95 -0.80 2.16
CA THR A 119 2.75 -0.33 3.53
C THR A 119 3.75 0.74 3.94
N GLY A 120 4.34 0.67 5.11
CA GLY A 120 5.15 1.72 5.73
C GLY A 120 6.35 2.22 4.93
N PHE A 121 6.94 1.38 4.10
CA PHE A 121 8.05 1.77 3.21
C PHE A 121 7.59 2.43 1.90
N SER A 122 6.31 2.73 1.78
CA SER A 122 5.73 3.41 0.61
C SER A 122 5.69 2.55 -0.67
N LEU A 123 5.05 3.09 -1.72
CA LEU A 123 5.09 2.45 -3.04
C LEU A 123 6.52 2.29 -3.54
N MET A 124 7.39 3.28 -3.31
CA MET A 124 8.77 3.23 -3.80
C MET A 124 9.59 2.14 -3.08
N GLY A 125 9.53 2.04 -1.76
CA GLY A 125 10.31 1.03 -1.03
C GLY A 125 9.93 -0.39 -1.42
N HIS A 126 8.65 -0.69 -1.45
CA HIS A 126 8.18 -2.03 -1.83
C HIS A 126 8.44 -2.35 -3.31
N SER A 127 8.40 -1.34 -4.19
CA SER A 127 8.82 -1.52 -5.59
C SER A 127 10.32 -1.79 -5.71
N VAL A 128 11.16 -1.11 -4.93
CA VAL A 128 12.62 -1.36 -4.88
C VAL A 128 12.91 -2.77 -4.37
N GLU A 129 12.23 -3.22 -3.32
CA GLU A 129 12.38 -4.59 -2.81
C GLU A 129 12.04 -5.62 -3.89
N MET A 130 10.90 -5.48 -4.57
CA MET A 130 10.48 -6.38 -5.64
C MET A 130 11.46 -6.36 -6.82
N ALA A 131 11.87 -5.19 -7.29
CA ALA A 131 12.79 -5.01 -8.40
C ALA A 131 14.15 -5.63 -8.11
N SER A 132 14.74 -5.31 -6.95
CA SER A 132 16.06 -5.80 -6.54
C SER A 132 16.06 -7.31 -6.34
N ALA A 133 15.03 -7.87 -5.68
CA ALA A 133 14.91 -9.31 -5.48
C ALA A 133 14.69 -10.09 -6.79
N SER A 134 14.19 -9.42 -7.84
CA SER A 134 13.92 -10.00 -9.16
C SER A 134 15.00 -9.69 -10.20
N ASN A 135 15.98 -8.83 -9.87
CA ASN A 135 17.03 -8.34 -10.77
C ASN A 135 16.48 -7.69 -12.05
N VAL A 136 15.52 -6.78 -11.87
CA VAL A 136 14.83 -6.04 -12.92
C VAL A 136 14.77 -4.55 -12.59
N THR A 137 14.35 -3.73 -13.55
CA THR A 137 13.94 -2.34 -13.31
C THR A 137 12.41 -2.26 -13.37
N ILE A 138 11.81 -1.65 -12.36
CA ILE A 138 10.40 -1.29 -12.36
C ILE A 138 10.26 0.14 -12.90
N HIS A 139 9.46 0.31 -13.94
CA HIS A 139 9.11 1.60 -14.51
C HIS A 139 7.67 1.96 -14.13
N ILE A 140 7.51 3.00 -13.33
CA ILE A 140 6.20 3.52 -12.88
C ILE A 140 5.86 4.78 -13.66
N LYS A 141 4.61 4.86 -14.12
CA LYS A 141 4.04 6.06 -14.71
C LYS A 141 3.25 6.83 -13.67
N ILE A 142 3.67 8.06 -13.42
CA ILE A 142 3.17 8.86 -12.29
C ILE A 142 1.66 9.11 -12.35
N TYR A 143 1.12 9.34 -13.54
CA TYR A 143 -0.31 9.66 -13.72
C TYR A 143 -1.21 8.42 -13.74
N ASP A 144 -0.63 7.22 -13.78
CA ASP A 144 -1.38 5.97 -13.66
C ASP A 144 -1.54 5.53 -12.19
N ILE A 145 -0.89 6.24 -11.25
CA ILE A 145 -0.99 5.93 -9.81
C ILE A 145 -2.34 6.41 -9.28
N PRO A 146 -3.16 5.53 -8.71
CA PRO A 146 -4.45 5.90 -8.15
C PRO A 146 -4.25 6.61 -6.80
N LEU A 147 -4.80 7.81 -6.67
CA LEU A 147 -4.75 8.62 -5.45
C LEU A 147 -6.15 8.74 -4.82
N PHE A 148 -6.19 8.93 -3.51
CA PHE A 148 -7.40 9.45 -2.88
C PHE A 148 -7.64 10.88 -3.35
N ASP A 149 -8.87 11.34 -3.29
CA ASP A 149 -9.19 12.73 -3.56
C ASP A 149 -8.38 13.62 -2.62
N ASP A 150 -8.07 14.83 -3.07
CA ASP A 150 -7.35 15.87 -2.31
C ASP A 150 -5.89 15.56 -1.90
N VAL A 151 -5.34 14.37 -2.17
CA VAL A 151 -3.95 14.00 -1.77
C VAL A 151 -2.93 15.00 -2.28
N ILE A 152 -3.05 15.44 -3.55
CA ILE A 152 -2.10 16.37 -4.15
C ILE A 152 -2.15 17.74 -3.44
N ASP A 153 -3.35 18.24 -3.15
CA ASP A 153 -3.53 19.53 -2.48
C ASP A 153 -3.09 19.47 -1.02
N ALA A 154 -3.39 18.38 -0.33
CA ALA A 154 -2.92 18.13 1.03
C ALA A 154 -1.38 18.07 1.10
N ALA A 155 -0.73 17.38 0.16
CA ALA A 155 0.72 17.35 0.05
C ALA A 155 1.31 18.73 -0.23
N ARG A 156 0.70 19.53 -1.13
CA ARG A 156 1.10 20.92 -1.40
C ARG A 156 0.99 21.82 -0.18
N MET A 157 0.03 21.57 0.71
CA MET A 157 -0.10 22.25 2.00
C MET A 157 0.92 21.77 3.04
N GLY A 158 1.78 20.80 2.71
CA GLY A 158 2.79 20.27 3.63
C GLY A 158 2.26 19.27 4.64
N LEU A 159 1.09 18.68 4.44
CA LEU A 159 0.52 17.63 5.31
C LEU A 159 1.23 16.28 5.11
N VAL A 160 2.54 16.32 4.94
CA VAL A 160 3.40 15.17 4.65
C VAL A 160 3.88 14.55 5.96
N PRO A 161 3.73 13.23 6.17
CA PRO A 161 4.23 12.57 7.37
C PRO A 161 5.75 12.62 7.49
N ALA A 162 6.27 12.70 8.70
CA ALA A 162 7.72 12.65 8.96
C ALA A 162 8.37 11.37 8.40
N ALA A 163 7.64 10.26 8.38
CA ALA A 163 8.10 9.00 7.83
C ALA A 163 8.36 9.05 6.30
N SER A 164 7.67 9.92 5.54
CA SER A 164 7.94 10.14 4.11
C SER A 164 9.37 10.62 3.87
N TYR A 165 9.86 11.54 4.70
CA TYR A 165 11.25 12.02 4.63
C TYR A 165 12.25 10.94 5.03
N GLY A 166 11.89 10.09 6.01
CA GLY A 166 12.66 8.91 6.39
C GLY A 166 12.80 7.92 5.24
N ASN A 167 11.69 7.58 4.61
CA ASN A 167 11.63 6.71 3.43
C ASN A 167 12.49 7.26 2.28
N ARG A 168 12.32 8.54 1.93
CA ARG A 168 13.09 9.19 0.88
C ARG A 168 14.59 9.16 1.14
N LYS A 169 15.03 9.26 2.40
CA LYS A 169 16.44 9.17 2.78
C LYS A 169 16.99 7.74 2.72
N ALA A 170 16.18 6.77 3.10
CA ALA A 170 16.58 5.36 3.19
C ALA A 170 16.53 4.64 1.82
N ILE A 171 15.58 5.01 0.96
CA ILE A 171 15.33 4.36 -0.33
C ILE A 171 16.02 5.18 -1.43
N THR A 172 17.20 4.75 -1.85
CA THR A 172 18.06 5.51 -2.76
C THR A 172 18.08 4.99 -4.20
N ASP A 173 17.64 3.75 -4.44
CA ASP A 173 17.67 3.13 -5.76
C ASP A 173 16.41 3.44 -6.59
N VAL A 174 16.01 4.72 -6.55
CA VAL A 174 14.85 5.29 -7.25
C VAL A 174 15.26 6.54 -8.00
N GLN A 175 14.87 6.62 -9.25
CA GLN A 175 14.98 7.83 -10.07
C GLN A 175 13.59 8.38 -10.38
N VAL A 176 13.30 9.57 -9.88
CA VAL A 176 12.10 10.34 -10.24
C VAL A 176 12.49 11.38 -11.28
N ASP A 177 11.72 11.46 -12.36
CA ASP A 177 11.97 12.45 -13.41
C ASP A 177 11.92 13.87 -12.85
N LYS A 178 12.97 14.65 -13.13
CA LYS A 178 13.12 16.04 -12.63
C LYS A 178 12.08 17.02 -13.15
N ILE A 179 11.35 16.65 -14.20
CA ILE A 179 10.27 17.48 -14.76
C ILE A 179 8.99 17.40 -13.92
N LEU A 180 8.89 16.43 -13.00
CA LEU A 180 7.74 16.26 -12.13
C LEU A 180 7.78 17.29 -10.99
N ASP A 181 6.59 17.77 -10.60
CA ASP A 181 6.42 18.62 -9.42
C ASP A 181 6.93 17.85 -8.17
N SER A 182 7.62 18.54 -7.27
CA SER A 182 8.19 17.97 -6.05
C SER A 182 7.14 17.30 -5.15
N VAL A 183 5.88 17.71 -5.24
CA VAL A 183 4.76 17.11 -4.51
C VAL A 183 4.62 15.61 -4.80
N TRP A 184 4.94 15.19 -6.02
CA TRP A 184 4.92 13.78 -6.37
C TRP A 184 5.95 12.95 -5.61
N THR A 185 7.11 13.55 -5.31
CA THR A 185 8.10 12.86 -4.48
C THR A 185 7.55 12.59 -3.08
N ASP A 186 6.84 13.53 -2.48
CA ASP A 186 6.23 13.34 -1.17
C ASP A 186 5.15 12.25 -1.20
N ILE A 187 4.34 12.20 -2.26
CA ILE A 187 3.30 11.16 -2.46
C ILE A 187 3.91 9.78 -2.69
N LEU A 188 4.94 9.68 -3.53
CA LEU A 188 5.60 8.42 -3.86
C LEU A 188 6.25 7.74 -2.65
N PHE A 189 6.78 8.53 -1.72
CA PHE A 189 7.41 8.06 -0.49
C PHE A 189 6.48 8.10 0.73
N ASP A 190 5.19 8.40 0.54
CA ASP A 190 4.20 8.42 1.60
C ASP A 190 3.98 7.02 2.20
N PRO A 191 4.16 6.82 3.52
CA PRO A 191 3.90 5.54 4.16
C PRO A 191 2.41 5.21 4.08
N GLN A 192 2.10 3.98 3.65
CA GLN A 192 0.72 3.52 3.57
C GLN A 192 0.34 2.72 4.82
N THR A 193 -0.81 3.03 5.37
CA THR A 193 -1.46 2.23 6.42
C THR A 193 -2.47 1.30 5.76
N SER A 194 -2.34 0.00 5.97
CA SER A 194 -3.23 -1.02 5.37
C SER A 194 -3.40 -0.82 3.86
N GLY A 195 -2.30 -0.56 3.16
CA GLY A 195 -2.33 -0.34 1.72
C GLY A 195 -2.69 -1.58 0.92
N GLY A 196 -2.71 -1.42 -0.40
CA GLY A 196 -3.08 -2.49 -1.33
C GLY A 196 -1.96 -3.47 -1.62
N LEU A 197 -2.28 -4.46 -2.45
CA LEU A 197 -1.32 -5.37 -3.02
C LEU A 197 -0.75 -4.78 -4.31
N LEU A 198 0.54 -5.03 -4.55
CA LEU A 198 1.23 -4.74 -5.81
C LEU A 198 1.59 -6.07 -6.46
N PHE A 199 0.91 -6.39 -7.55
CA PHE A 199 1.12 -7.61 -8.32
C PHE A 199 1.99 -7.36 -9.55
N SER A 200 2.93 -8.26 -9.82
CA SER A 200 3.61 -8.38 -11.12
C SER A 200 2.95 -9.53 -11.87
N VAL A 201 2.39 -9.25 -13.03
CA VAL A 201 1.64 -10.18 -13.88
C VAL A 201 1.97 -9.93 -15.34
N SER A 202 1.84 -10.96 -16.19
CA SER A 202 2.10 -10.78 -17.63
C SER A 202 1.28 -9.64 -18.24
N ALA A 203 1.85 -8.89 -19.18
CA ALA A 203 1.14 -7.80 -19.86
C ALA A 203 -0.15 -8.26 -20.55
N ALA A 204 -0.22 -9.53 -20.93
CA ALA A 204 -1.41 -10.12 -21.54
C ALA A 204 -2.57 -10.29 -20.54
N GLU A 205 -2.26 -10.64 -19.28
CA GLU A 205 -3.26 -10.88 -18.24
C GLU A 205 -3.59 -9.62 -17.41
N GLY A 206 -2.71 -8.61 -17.42
CA GLY A 206 -2.87 -7.39 -16.60
C GLY A 206 -4.21 -6.69 -16.75
N PRO A 207 -4.68 -6.38 -17.98
CA PRO A 207 -6.00 -5.75 -18.19
C PRO A 207 -7.17 -6.61 -17.69
N ASP A 208 -7.11 -7.91 -17.87
CA ASP A 208 -8.15 -8.84 -17.42
C ASP A 208 -8.16 -8.95 -15.90
N LEU A 209 -6.99 -8.94 -15.24
CA LEU A 209 -6.88 -8.88 -13.78
C LEU A 209 -7.52 -7.59 -13.24
N VAL A 210 -7.19 -6.42 -13.81
CA VAL A 210 -7.80 -5.14 -13.40
C VAL A 210 -9.30 -5.18 -13.58
N LYS A 211 -9.79 -5.67 -14.72
CA LYS A 211 -11.21 -5.81 -14.97
C LYS A 211 -11.89 -6.72 -13.93
N ALA A 212 -11.33 -7.89 -13.65
CA ALA A 212 -11.86 -8.83 -12.66
C ALA A 212 -11.89 -8.22 -11.24
N LEU A 213 -10.88 -7.42 -10.88
CA LEU A 213 -10.84 -6.69 -9.61
C LEU A 213 -11.95 -5.63 -9.54
N HIS A 214 -12.20 -4.87 -10.61
CA HIS A 214 -13.28 -3.90 -10.68
C HIS A 214 -14.66 -4.57 -10.60
N ASP A 215 -14.86 -5.70 -11.27
CA ASP A 215 -16.13 -6.46 -11.29
C ASP A 215 -16.56 -6.90 -9.87
N VAL A 216 -15.62 -7.00 -8.92
CA VAL A 216 -15.87 -7.34 -7.50
C VAL A 216 -15.77 -6.15 -6.54
N GLY A 217 -15.67 -4.94 -7.06
CA GLY A 217 -15.67 -3.70 -6.26
C GLY A 217 -14.30 -3.23 -5.76
N VAL A 218 -13.19 -3.77 -6.27
CA VAL A 218 -11.83 -3.26 -6.02
C VAL A 218 -11.53 -2.12 -7.00
N GLU A 219 -12.28 -1.02 -6.88
CA GLU A 219 -12.29 0.09 -7.85
C GLU A 219 -10.95 0.84 -7.96
N GLY A 220 -10.11 0.78 -6.93
CA GLY A 220 -8.79 1.40 -6.93
C GLY A 220 -7.72 0.63 -7.73
N ALA A 221 -8.07 -0.56 -8.25
CA ALA A 221 -7.11 -1.38 -8.97
C ALA A 221 -6.76 -0.77 -10.33
N THR A 222 -5.46 -0.65 -10.63
CA THR A 222 -4.99 -0.12 -11.91
C THR A 222 -3.57 -0.59 -12.23
N ILE A 223 -3.21 -0.57 -13.51
CA ILE A 223 -1.83 -0.80 -13.96
C ILE A 223 -1.05 0.49 -13.73
N VAL A 224 -0.05 0.45 -12.85
CA VAL A 224 0.77 1.62 -12.48
C VAL A 224 2.13 1.66 -13.17
N GLY A 225 2.52 0.58 -13.85
CA GLY A 225 3.83 0.51 -14.48
C GLY A 225 4.11 -0.83 -15.13
N ALA A 226 5.37 -1.01 -15.51
CA ALA A 226 5.86 -2.20 -16.19
C ALA A 226 7.23 -2.64 -15.64
N VAL A 227 7.59 -3.89 -15.91
CA VAL A 227 8.87 -4.47 -15.55
C VAL A 227 9.78 -4.51 -16.80
N GLU A 228 10.95 -3.90 -16.68
CA GLU A 228 11.95 -3.78 -17.73
C GLU A 228 13.23 -4.54 -17.37
N SER A 229 14.10 -4.78 -18.36
CA SER A 229 15.44 -5.30 -18.08
C SER A 229 16.19 -4.38 -17.13
N PHE A 230 16.98 -4.98 -16.24
CA PHE A 230 17.75 -4.20 -15.27
C PHE A 230 18.65 -3.17 -15.98
N SER A 231 18.48 -1.91 -15.64
CA SER A 231 19.17 -0.76 -16.25
C SER A 231 20.15 -0.06 -15.32
N GLY A 232 20.58 -0.73 -14.23
CA GLY A 232 21.44 -0.15 -13.20
C GLY A 232 20.69 0.61 -12.12
N LEU A 233 19.35 0.51 -12.08
CA LEU A 233 18.46 1.18 -11.15
C LEU A 233 17.25 0.29 -10.87
N ALA A 234 16.80 0.20 -9.61
CA ALA A 234 15.66 -0.62 -9.25
C ALA A 234 14.33 -0.01 -9.73
N VAL A 235 14.11 1.28 -9.51
CA VAL A 235 12.85 1.93 -9.86
C VAL A 235 13.07 3.23 -10.62
N ARG A 236 12.35 3.40 -11.73
CA ARG A 236 12.28 4.63 -12.50
C ARG A 236 10.83 5.13 -12.54
N VAL A 237 10.65 6.43 -12.26
CA VAL A 237 9.34 7.09 -12.31
C VAL A 237 9.38 8.18 -13.37
N THR A 238 8.44 8.14 -14.30
CA THR A 238 8.32 9.14 -15.37
C THR A 238 6.90 9.71 -15.45
N LYS A 239 6.76 10.72 -16.31
CA LYS A 239 5.47 11.31 -16.67
C LYS A 239 4.57 10.32 -17.40
#